data_035c470ea0437a4e1d0eff78426af34e
#
_entry.id   035c470ea0437a4e1d0eff78426af34e
#
_cell.length_a   1.000
_cell.length_b   1.000
_cell.length_c   1.000
_cell.angle_alpha   90.00
_cell.angle_beta   90.00
_cell.angle_gamma   90.00
#
_symmetry.space_group_name_H-M   'P 1'
#
loop_
_entity.id
_entity.type
_entity.pdbx_description
1 polymer ?
#
loop_
_entity_poly.entity_id
_entity_poly.type
_entity_poly.pdbx_seq_one_letter_code
_entity_poly.pdbx_strand_id
1 'polypeptide(L)'
;MALRVAKDLFDYINEVKQEKSRLSMKRRLQDHTPKQGSVERLERVDQRHYLIIFSAEWCSDCAAHLPDLAKALMMAQNNMLSAKVVDYDAHRDMAEEFRIRAIPTIIVYDKNWKELGRFVESPRKYGTVEEELCGILDSKNSRQK
;
A
#
# COMPACT_ATOMS: atom_id res chain seq x y z
N MET A 1 9.53 15.54 -5.14
CA MET A 1 8.84 14.77 -4.09
C MET A 1 8.04 13.62 -4.68
N ALA A 2 7.97 12.54 -3.94
CA ALA A 2 7.28 11.33 -4.39
C ALA A 2 5.83 11.58 -4.80
N LEU A 3 5.13 12.52 -4.16
CA LEU A 3 3.73 12.81 -4.43
C LEU A 3 3.47 13.36 -5.83
N ARG A 4 4.43 14.03 -6.44
CA ARG A 4 4.23 14.61 -7.77
C ARG A 4 4.15 13.55 -8.87
N VAL A 5 4.88 12.46 -8.70
CA VAL A 5 4.94 11.40 -9.71
C VAL A 5 4.10 10.20 -9.30
N ALA A 6 3.55 10.23 -8.09
CA ALA A 6 2.78 9.12 -7.56
C ALA A 6 1.33 9.18 -8.07
N LYS A 7 0.78 8.02 -8.35
CA LYS A 7 -0.58 7.87 -8.86
C LYS A 7 -1.43 7.23 -7.75
N ASP A 8 -2.67 7.68 -7.59
CA ASP A 8 -3.59 7.05 -6.65
C ASP A 8 -3.64 5.54 -6.88
N LEU A 9 -3.72 4.76 -5.81
CA LEU A 9 -3.66 3.31 -5.89
C LEU A 9 -4.75 2.74 -6.81
N PHE A 10 -5.98 3.22 -6.71
CA PHE A 10 -7.08 2.74 -7.55
C PHE A 10 -6.85 3.10 -9.01
N ASP A 11 -6.38 4.31 -9.28
CA ASP A 11 -6.05 4.74 -10.63
C ASP A 11 -4.93 3.88 -11.20
N TYR A 12 -3.91 3.59 -10.38
CA TYR A 12 -2.81 2.73 -10.82
C TYR A 12 -3.32 1.37 -11.28
N ILE A 13 -4.16 0.73 -10.48
CA ILE A 13 -4.71 -0.59 -10.82
C ILE A 13 -5.53 -0.53 -12.10
N ASN A 14 -6.35 0.51 -12.25
CA ASN A 14 -7.21 0.65 -13.43
C ASN A 14 -6.44 0.97 -14.70
N GLU A 15 -5.27 1.60 -14.57
CA GLU A 15 -4.47 2.08 -15.70
C GLU A 15 -3.27 1.20 -16.03
N VAL A 16 -3.13 0.05 -15.39
CA VAL A 16 -2.07 -0.92 -15.73
C VAL A 16 -2.19 -1.28 -17.20
N LYS A 17 -1.10 -1.10 -17.94
CA LYS A 17 -1.11 -1.28 -19.40
C LYS A 17 -1.09 -2.74 -19.81
N GLN A 18 -0.35 -3.56 -19.09
CA GLN A 18 -0.29 -4.99 -19.37
C GLN A 18 -1.64 -5.62 -19.02
N GLU A 19 -2.34 -6.11 -20.03
CA GLU A 19 -3.70 -6.61 -19.87
C GLU A 19 -3.80 -7.76 -18.85
N LYS A 20 -2.88 -8.69 -18.92
CA LYS A 20 -2.88 -9.85 -18.01
C LYS A 20 -2.77 -9.39 -16.56
N SER A 21 -1.87 -8.46 -16.28
CA SER A 21 -1.70 -7.91 -14.93
C SER A 21 -2.93 -7.16 -14.47
N ARG A 22 -3.48 -6.34 -15.35
CA ARG A 22 -4.67 -5.55 -15.03
C ARG A 22 -5.86 -6.43 -14.68
N LEU A 23 -6.09 -7.48 -15.47
CA LEU A 23 -7.20 -8.40 -15.23
C LEU A 23 -6.99 -9.20 -13.95
N SER A 24 -5.76 -9.62 -13.69
CA SER A 24 -5.41 -10.33 -12.46
C SER A 24 -5.67 -9.46 -11.23
N MET A 25 -5.23 -8.20 -11.28
CA MET A 25 -5.43 -7.27 -10.16
C MET A 25 -6.90 -6.98 -9.93
N LYS A 26 -7.68 -6.81 -11.01
CA LYS A 26 -9.11 -6.54 -10.89
C LYS A 26 -9.85 -7.73 -10.30
N ARG A 27 -9.43 -8.94 -10.65
CA ARG A 27 -10.03 -10.16 -10.09
C ARG A 27 -9.75 -10.25 -8.59
N ARG A 28 -8.52 -10.00 -8.18
CA ARG A 28 -8.18 -10.03 -6.76
C ARG A 28 -8.91 -8.94 -5.99
N LEU A 29 -9.02 -7.76 -6.56
CA LEU A 29 -9.78 -6.67 -5.94
C LEU A 29 -11.24 -7.07 -5.72
N GLN A 30 -11.80 -7.82 -6.64
CA GLN A 30 -13.17 -8.30 -6.54
C GLN A 30 -13.29 -9.43 -5.50
N ASP A 31 -12.35 -10.38 -5.51
CA ASP A 31 -12.48 -11.64 -4.77
C ASP A 31 -11.90 -11.59 -3.35
N HIS A 32 -10.94 -10.71 -3.09
CA HIS A 32 -10.31 -10.65 -1.77
C HIS A 32 -11.29 -10.19 -0.70
N THR A 33 -11.32 -10.92 0.40
CA THR A 33 -12.14 -10.56 1.55
C THR A 33 -11.22 -10.22 2.72
N PRO A 34 -10.97 -8.94 2.99
CA PRO A 34 -10.15 -8.55 4.14
C PRO A 34 -10.80 -8.98 5.44
N LYS A 35 -9.99 -9.30 6.43
CA LYS A 35 -10.52 -9.61 7.76
C LYS A 35 -11.19 -8.37 8.33
N GLN A 36 -12.35 -8.60 8.95
CA GLN A 36 -13.15 -7.50 9.49
C GLN A 36 -12.36 -6.67 10.50
N GLY A 37 -11.56 -7.30 11.34
CA GLY A 37 -10.74 -6.58 12.32
C GLY A 37 -9.76 -5.61 11.68
N SER A 38 -9.18 -5.97 10.53
CA SER A 38 -8.29 -5.08 9.79
C SER A 38 -9.04 -3.88 9.24
N VAL A 39 -10.21 -4.12 8.64
CA VAL A 39 -11.04 -3.05 8.10
C VAL A 39 -11.46 -2.08 9.22
N GLU A 40 -11.90 -2.61 10.35
CA GLU A 40 -12.29 -1.78 11.50
C GLU A 40 -11.13 -0.95 12.03
N ARG A 41 -9.92 -1.55 12.07
CA ARG A 41 -8.74 -0.82 12.53
C ARG A 41 -8.42 0.35 11.58
N LEU A 42 -8.54 0.12 10.27
CA LEU A 42 -8.32 1.17 9.28
C LEU A 42 -9.40 2.25 9.36
N GLU A 43 -10.64 1.87 9.64
CA GLU A 43 -11.73 2.84 9.84
C GLU A 43 -11.46 3.78 11.00
N ARG A 44 -10.75 3.31 12.02
CA ARG A 44 -10.51 4.10 13.24
C ARG A 44 -9.31 5.04 13.15
N VAL A 45 -8.58 5.04 12.03
CA VAL A 45 -7.49 6.00 11.84
C VAL A 45 -8.08 7.40 11.80
N ASP A 46 -7.70 8.23 12.76
CA ASP A 46 -8.30 9.56 12.93
C ASP A 46 -7.35 10.70 12.58
N GLN A 47 -6.17 10.39 12.07
CA GLN A 47 -5.22 11.39 11.60
C GLN A 47 -4.68 10.99 10.24
N ARG A 48 -4.28 11.98 9.46
CA ARG A 48 -3.77 11.76 8.10
C ARG A 48 -2.55 10.84 8.13
N HIS A 49 -2.57 9.80 7.31
CA HIS A 49 -1.43 8.91 7.07
C HIS A 49 -1.25 8.76 5.57
N TYR A 50 0.01 8.60 5.16
CA TYR A 50 0.35 8.44 3.75
C TYR A 50 0.99 7.08 3.54
N LEU A 51 0.49 6.35 2.55
CA LEU A 51 1.07 5.08 2.12
C LEU A 51 1.72 5.33 0.76
N ILE A 52 3.04 5.32 0.71
CA ILE A 52 3.78 5.50 -0.54
C ILE A 52 4.26 4.13 -0.99
N ILE A 53 3.83 3.74 -2.18
CA ILE A 53 4.00 2.37 -2.68
C ILE A 53 4.90 2.40 -3.91
N PHE A 54 5.96 1.59 -3.90
CA PHE A 54 6.79 1.39 -5.09
C PHE A 54 6.40 0.06 -5.71
N SER A 55 6.06 0.07 -6.99
CA SER A 55 5.50 -1.08 -7.69
C SER A 55 5.92 -1.08 -9.16
N ALA A 56 5.77 -2.22 -9.83
CA ALA A 56 5.97 -2.33 -11.27
C ALA A 56 4.92 -3.28 -11.84
N GLU A 57 4.55 -3.07 -13.12
CA GLU A 57 3.52 -3.87 -13.76
C GLU A 57 3.91 -5.34 -13.93
N TRP A 58 5.22 -5.62 -14.05
CA TRP A 58 5.72 -6.99 -14.24
C TRP A 58 5.82 -7.78 -12.94
N CYS A 59 5.62 -7.14 -11.81
CA CYS A 59 5.86 -7.73 -10.49
C CYS A 59 4.65 -8.55 -10.02
N SER A 60 4.82 -9.86 -9.88
CA SER A 60 3.73 -10.74 -9.46
C SER A 60 3.28 -10.47 -8.02
N ASP A 61 4.21 -10.15 -7.12
CA ASP A 61 3.87 -9.81 -5.74
C ASP A 61 3.08 -8.51 -5.67
N CYS A 62 3.40 -7.54 -6.53
CA CYS A 62 2.63 -6.32 -6.63
C CYS A 62 1.20 -6.63 -7.08
N ALA A 63 1.06 -7.48 -8.09
CA ALA A 63 -0.26 -7.86 -8.60
C ALA A 63 -1.10 -8.62 -7.57
N ALA A 64 -0.45 -9.27 -6.60
CA ALA A 64 -1.15 -9.95 -5.52
C ALA A 64 -1.53 -9.01 -4.39
N HIS A 65 -0.58 -8.20 -3.90
CA HIS A 65 -0.79 -7.47 -2.65
C HIS A 65 -1.44 -6.10 -2.81
N LEU A 66 -1.22 -5.41 -3.93
CA LEU A 66 -1.81 -4.08 -4.10
C LEU A 66 -3.33 -4.10 -4.24
N PRO A 67 -3.93 -5.03 -5.00
CA PRO A 67 -5.40 -5.10 -5.02
C PRO A 67 -5.99 -5.50 -3.67
N ASP A 68 -5.30 -6.34 -2.91
CA ASP A 68 -5.76 -6.71 -1.57
C ASP A 68 -5.80 -5.48 -0.67
N LEU A 69 -4.74 -4.66 -0.71
CA LEU A 69 -4.71 -3.40 0.03
C LEU A 69 -5.80 -2.45 -0.43
N ALA A 70 -5.97 -2.31 -1.73
CA ALA A 70 -7.01 -1.43 -2.28
C ALA A 70 -8.39 -1.85 -1.80
N LYS A 71 -8.66 -3.16 -1.75
CA LYS A 71 -9.95 -3.67 -1.26
C LYS A 71 -10.18 -3.29 0.20
N ALA A 72 -9.17 -3.46 1.04
CA ALA A 72 -9.28 -3.11 2.46
C ALA A 72 -9.53 -1.61 2.64
N LEU A 73 -8.80 -0.77 1.89
CA LEU A 73 -8.98 0.68 1.95
C LEU A 73 -10.36 1.11 1.44
N MET A 74 -10.83 0.46 0.38
CA MET A 74 -12.17 0.73 -0.16
C MET A 74 -13.25 0.42 0.86
N MET A 75 -13.12 -0.70 1.56
CA MET A 75 -14.09 -1.09 2.58
C MET A 75 -14.05 -0.19 3.80
N ALA A 76 -12.86 0.27 4.18
CA ALA A 76 -12.70 1.17 5.33
C ALA A 76 -13.26 2.56 5.07
N GLN A 77 -13.27 3.01 3.82
CA GLN A 77 -13.82 4.32 3.42
C GLN A 77 -13.30 5.47 4.29
N ASN A 78 -11.99 5.49 4.55
CA ASN A 78 -11.40 6.48 5.44
C ASN A 78 -10.48 7.45 4.68
N ASN A 79 -10.91 8.71 4.55
CA ASN A 79 -10.16 9.74 3.84
C ASN A 79 -8.83 10.11 4.49
N MET A 80 -8.63 9.71 5.73
CA MET A 80 -7.37 9.97 6.44
C MET A 80 -6.23 9.09 5.93
N LEU A 81 -6.56 8.05 5.16
CA LEU A 81 -5.57 7.15 4.56
C LEU A 81 -5.41 7.48 3.09
N SER A 82 -4.22 7.89 2.69
CA SER A 82 -3.90 8.22 1.29
C SER A 82 -2.87 7.22 0.76
N ALA A 83 -3.19 6.51 -0.30
CA ALA A 83 -2.31 5.51 -0.89
C ALA A 83 -1.93 5.92 -2.31
N LYS A 84 -0.64 6.11 -2.54
CA LYS A 84 -0.09 6.56 -3.82
C LYS A 84 0.99 5.62 -4.29
N VAL A 85 1.02 5.35 -5.59
CA VAL A 85 1.96 4.40 -6.21
C VAL A 85 2.96 5.14 -7.08
N VAL A 86 4.25 4.84 -6.88
CA VAL A 86 5.34 5.31 -7.71
C VAL A 86 5.79 4.12 -8.56
N ASP A 87 5.89 4.32 -9.87
CA ASP A 87 6.38 3.27 -10.77
C ASP A 87 7.88 3.10 -10.58
N TYR A 88 8.28 1.92 -10.14
CA TYR A 88 9.67 1.61 -9.82
C TYR A 88 10.59 1.78 -11.03
N ASP A 89 10.16 1.31 -12.20
CA ASP A 89 11.01 1.36 -13.40
C ASP A 89 11.18 2.78 -13.93
N ALA A 90 10.14 3.59 -13.86
CA ALA A 90 10.20 4.96 -14.35
C ALA A 90 10.95 5.90 -13.40
N HIS A 91 11.08 5.52 -12.11
CA HIS A 91 11.64 6.39 -11.08
C HIS A 91 12.69 5.67 -10.23
N ARG A 92 13.69 5.07 -10.92
CA ARG A 92 14.77 4.34 -10.26
C ARG A 92 15.57 5.19 -9.29
N ASP A 93 15.79 6.45 -9.64
CA ASP A 93 16.53 7.39 -8.78
C ASP A 93 15.79 7.59 -7.46
N MET A 94 14.49 7.76 -7.54
CA MET A 94 13.65 7.93 -6.36
C MET A 94 13.62 6.65 -5.53
N ALA A 95 13.53 5.50 -6.18
CA ALA A 95 13.57 4.21 -5.49
C ALA A 95 14.86 4.04 -4.71
N GLU A 96 15.99 4.45 -5.28
CA GLU A 96 17.27 4.39 -4.59
C GLU A 96 17.31 5.35 -3.41
N GLU A 97 16.83 6.56 -3.60
CA GLU A 97 16.74 7.56 -2.54
C GLU A 97 15.93 7.05 -1.35
N PHE A 98 14.82 6.36 -1.61
CA PHE A 98 13.94 5.80 -0.58
C PHE A 98 14.41 4.42 -0.12
N ARG A 99 15.56 3.95 -0.61
CA ARG A 99 16.16 2.65 -0.22
C ARG A 99 15.22 1.48 -0.49
N ILE A 100 14.61 1.48 -1.68
CA ILE A 100 13.72 0.40 -2.10
C ILE A 100 14.58 -0.74 -2.63
N ARG A 101 14.51 -1.90 -1.99
CA ARG A 101 15.31 -3.08 -2.34
C ARG A 101 14.51 -4.20 -2.96
N ALA A 102 13.21 -4.18 -2.74
CA ALA A 102 12.29 -5.16 -3.28
C ALA A 102 10.94 -4.49 -3.50
N ILE A 103 10.12 -5.00 -4.40
CA ILE A 103 8.79 -4.47 -4.66
C ILE A 103 7.76 -5.58 -4.54
N PRO A 104 6.55 -5.25 -4.08
CA PRO A 104 6.12 -3.93 -3.65
C PRO A 104 6.74 -3.55 -2.30
N THR A 105 7.07 -2.29 -2.14
CA THR A 105 7.38 -1.75 -0.82
C THR A 105 6.34 -0.67 -0.53
N ILE A 106 5.72 -0.75 0.64
CA ILE A 106 4.73 0.22 1.09
C ILE A 106 5.31 0.90 2.32
N ILE A 107 5.58 2.19 2.21
CA ILE A 107 6.11 2.96 3.31
C ILE A 107 4.95 3.69 3.97
N VAL A 108 4.79 3.53 5.26
CA VAL A 108 3.72 4.16 6.02
C VAL A 108 4.28 5.40 6.71
N TYR A 109 3.69 6.57 6.43
CA TYR A 109 4.07 7.84 7.04
C TYR A 109 2.91 8.39 7.86
N ASP A 110 3.23 9.09 8.96
CA ASP A 110 2.22 9.83 9.70
C ASP A 110 1.96 11.19 9.04
N LYS A 111 1.12 12.01 9.67
CA LYS A 111 0.73 13.32 9.13
C LYS A 111 1.90 14.28 9.00
N ASN A 112 2.98 14.05 9.73
CA ASN A 112 4.19 14.88 9.68
C ASN A 112 5.27 14.29 8.80
N TRP A 113 4.93 13.29 8.00
CA TRP A 113 5.84 12.59 7.09
C TRP A 113 6.96 11.86 7.83
N LYS A 114 6.70 11.43 9.05
CA LYS A 114 7.60 10.54 9.77
C LYS A 114 7.30 9.11 9.35
N GLU A 115 8.32 8.37 8.98
CA GLU A 115 8.15 6.98 8.58
C GLU A 115 7.84 6.13 9.81
N LEU A 116 6.73 5.41 9.77
CA LEU A 116 6.30 4.53 10.86
C LEU A 116 6.76 3.10 10.65
N GLY A 117 6.90 2.68 9.41
CA GLY A 117 7.35 1.34 9.07
C GLY A 117 7.13 1.04 7.61
N ARG A 118 7.51 -0.17 7.20
CA ARG A 118 7.41 -0.60 5.80
C ARG A 118 6.90 -2.02 5.70
N PHE A 119 6.09 -2.25 4.68
CA PHE A 119 5.79 -3.59 4.19
C PHE A 119 6.71 -3.82 2.99
N VAL A 120 7.45 -4.91 3.00
CA VAL A 120 8.43 -5.20 1.94
C VAL A 120 8.13 -6.54 1.32
N GLU A 121 7.74 -6.53 0.06
CA GLU A 121 7.58 -7.66 -0.84
C GLU A 121 6.40 -8.60 -0.51
N SER A 122 6.29 -9.10 0.69
CA SER A 122 5.24 -10.04 1.06
C SER A 122 4.93 -10.01 2.54
N PRO A 123 3.75 -10.48 2.95
CA PRO A 123 3.41 -10.54 4.38
C PRO A 123 4.37 -11.49 5.10
N ARG A 124 4.95 -11.03 6.19
CA ARG A 124 5.94 -11.80 6.93
C ARG A 124 5.48 -12.22 8.32
N LYS A 125 4.51 -11.49 8.88
CA LYS A 125 4.11 -11.68 10.25
C LYS A 125 2.65 -12.07 10.41
N TYR A 126 1.75 -11.46 9.63
CA TYR A 126 0.31 -11.61 9.85
C TYR A 126 -0.45 -12.31 8.73
N GLY A 127 0.13 -12.46 7.56
CA GLY A 127 -0.50 -13.21 6.47
C GLY A 127 -1.10 -12.40 5.34
N THR A 128 -1.54 -11.17 5.60
CA THR A 128 -2.06 -10.28 4.55
C THR A 128 -1.43 -8.90 4.65
N VAL A 129 -1.45 -8.17 3.53
CA VAL A 129 -0.89 -6.82 3.48
C VAL A 129 -1.62 -5.88 4.44
N GLU A 130 -2.94 -5.96 4.51
CA GLU A 130 -3.70 -5.09 5.40
C GLU A 130 -3.43 -5.39 6.87
N GLU A 131 -3.23 -6.64 7.23
CA GLU A 131 -2.86 -6.99 8.60
C GLU A 131 -1.46 -6.47 8.95
N GLU A 132 -0.53 -6.56 8.01
CA GLU A 132 0.82 -6.03 8.22
C GLU A 132 0.79 -4.52 8.43
N LEU A 133 -0.02 -3.81 7.66
CA LEU A 133 -0.16 -2.36 7.82
C LEU A 133 -0.78 -1.99 9.16
N CYS A 134 -1.80 -2.73 9.58
CA CYS A 134 -2.39 -2.52 10.91
C CYS A 134 -1.36 -2.71 12.00
N GLY A 135 -0.49 -3.72 11.85
CA GLY A 135 0.60 -3.95 12.80
C GLY A 135 1.56 -2.78 12.86
N ILE A 136 1.90 -2.18 11.72
CA ILE A 136 2.77 -1.00 11.68
C ILE A 136 2.11 0.17 12.40
N LEU A 137 0.83 0.42 12.13
CA LEU A 137 0.09 1.50 12.76
C LEU A 137 0.01 1.33 14.27
N ASP A 138 -0.28 0.12 14.74
CA ASP A 138 -0.42 -0.16 16.16
C ASP A 138 0.91 -0.07 16.91
N SER A 139 1.96 -0.64 16.33
CA SER A 139 3.28 -0.66 16.94
C SER A 139 3.80 0.73 17.23
N LYS A 140 3.68 1.64 16.24
CA LYS A 140 4.17 3.01 16.40
C LYS A 140 3.29 3.84 17.33
N ASN A 141 1.98 3.62 17.29
CA ASN A 141 1.06 4.31 18.21
C ASN A 141 1.38 3.90 19.65
N SER A 142 1.67 2.65 19.91
CA SER A 142 2.06 2.17 21.24
C SER A 142 3.32 2.87 21.74
N ARG A 143 4.29 3.10 20.85
CA ARG A 143 5.55 3.76 21.22
C ARG A 143 5.37 5.24 21.55
N GLN A 144 4.35 5.88 21.00
CA GLN A 144 4.11 7.29 21.19
C GLN A 144 3.40 7.60 22.51
N LYS A 145 2.92 6.58 23.15
CA LYS A 145 2.36 6.70 24.50
C LYS A 145 3.46 6.63 25.54
#